data_840ba5346df21b854ac6422e4e85fc11
#
_entry.id   840ba5346df21b854ac6422e4e85fc11
#
_cell.length_a   1.000
_cell.length_b   1.000
_cell.length_c   1.000
_cell.angle_alpha   90.00
_cell.angle_beta   90.00
_cell.angle_gamma   90.00
#
_symmetry.space_group_name_H-M   'P 1'
#
loop_
_entity.id
_entity.type
_entity.pdbx_description
1 polymer ?
#
loop_
_entity_poly.entity_id
_entity_poly.type
_entity_poly.pdbx_seq_one_letter_code
_entity_poly.pdbx_strand_id
1 'polypeptide(L)'
;MLKIHYLLSFLIFSSVAVQSAPISLQDAVRDSGVKGGLIVQLGAKDPVVTASLRLDDRYMVQGLSIDAAVVQMARSSLHAKGLYGPISVEHFDGKKLPYIENFVNLIVGDEGSEVSEKEILRVLVPEGVAWVRRNDTWKKVVKPRPEEIDDWTHYFHNPSGNAVARDKVVGPPRRMQWAGSPRWSRHHDRMASMSALVSGGGRIFYIMDEGSRVSIQLPSDWQLVARDAFNGAVLWKKPITKWHSQLWPLKSGPSQLARRLVVDGERLFVTRSINGPVEHIDAATGETRSVFEGSEKTEEIVHHDGLLFALVREGKSELEDYVPKNNVGDQARVRTEFVWNARPRSIRVYDSGSGKFLWEKKDKISPLSLSVAGDVLVYHDGENVACLDCRTGKERWRSEKAGRRTLIPFNFAPRLVIYEDVVLYAGGDNKMQGYD
;
A
#
# COMPACT_ATOMS: atom_id res chain seq x y z
N MET A 1 2.56 42.06 -46.73
CA MET A 1 3.42 41.72 -45.57
C MET A 1 3.03 40.34 -45.11
N LEU A 2 3.86 39.37 -45.51
CA LEU A 2 3.69 37.94 -45.18
C LEU A 2 4.32 37.67 -43.83
N LYS A 3 3.51 37.21 -42.86
CA LYS A 3 4.04 36.73 -41.55
C LYS A 3 4.34 35.26 -41.65
N ILE A 4 5.61 34.96 -41.64
CA ILE A 4 6.15 33.59 -41.57
C ILE A 4 6.12 33.16 -40.10
N HIS A 5 5.33 32.11 -39.79
CA HIS A 5 5.34 31.46 -38.48
C HIS A 5 6.36 30.33 -38.53
N TYR A 6 7.42 30.45 -37.74
CA TYR A 6 8.33 29.33 -37.46
C TYR A 6 7.72 28.40 -36.43
N LEU A 7 7.34 27.20 -36.86
CA LEU A 7 7.06 26.08 -35.94
C LEU A 7 8.41 25.47 -35.51
N LEU A 8 8.76 25.70 -34.24
CA LEU A 8 9.86 24.98 -33.59
C LEU A 8 9.33 23.63 -33.11
N SER A 9 9.61 22.56 -33.84
CA SER A 9 9.39 21.18 -33.41
C SER A 9 10.47 20.80 -32.40
N PHE A 10 10.13 20.71 -31.13
CA PHE A 10 10.98 20.09 -30.11
C PHE A 10 10.93 18.57 -30.27
N LEU A 11 11.99 18.01 -30.85
CA LEU A 11 12.28 16.58 -30.81
C LEU A 11 12.76 16.24 -29.40
N ILE A 12 11.86 15.65 -28.59
CA ILE A 12 12.24 15.02 -27.34
C ILE A 12 12.95 13.70 -27.69
N PHE A 13 14.27 13.71 -27.68
CA PHE A 13 15.07 12.48 -27.65
C PHE A 13 14.90 11.84 -26.26
N SER A 14 13.98 10.89 -26.13
CA SER A 14 14.03 9.95 -25.02
C SER A 14 15.28 9.09 -25.19
N SER A 15 16.29 9.33 -24.39
CA SER A 15 17.45 8.46 -24.28
C SER A 15 16.97 7.11 -23.72
N VAL A 16 16.74 6.15 -24.62
CA VAL A 16 16.63 4.74 -24.24
C VAL A 16 18.02 4.36 -23.72
N ALA A 17 18.17 4.26 -22.43
CA ALA A 17 19.36 3.69 -21.81
C ALA A 17 19.51 2.27 -22.37
N VAL A 18 20.53 2.03 -23.19
CA VAL A 18 20.90 0.70 -23.63
C VAL A 18 21.43 -0.04 -22.41
N GLN A 19 20.56 -0.81 -21.77
CA GLN A 19 20.94 -1.65 -20.65
C GLN A 19 21.82 -2.78 -21.21
N SER A 20 23.07 -2.87 -20.76
CA SER A 20 23.97 -3.95 -21.13
C SER A 20 23.36 -5.31 -20.75
N ALA A 21 23.56 -6.32 -21.60
CA ALA A 21 23.09 -7.67 -21.29
C ALA A 21 23.76 -8.19 -20.02
N PRO A 22 23.04 -8.90 -19.14
CA PRO A 22 23.61 -9.44 -17.90
C PRO A 22 24.67 -10.51 -18.21
N ILE A 23 25.74 -10.53 -17.41
CA ILE A 23 26.84 -11.48 -17.57
C ILE A 23 26.48 -12.83 -16.92
N SER A 24 25.70 -12.80 -15.84
CA SER A 24 25.27 -13.97 -15.08
C SER A 24 23.78 -13.92 -14.73
N LEU A 25 23.23 -15.05 -14.27
CA LEU A 25 21.85 -15.09 -13.76
C LEU A 25 21.66 -14.15 -12.56
N GLN A 26 22.67 -14.00 -11.71
CA GLN A 26 22.61 -13.10 -10.58
C GLN A 26 22.61 -11.63 -11.01
N ASP A 27 23.36 -11.28 -12.06
CA ASP A 27 23.31 -9.95 -12.63
C ASP A 27 21.95 -9.70 -13.27
N ALA A 28 21.36 -10.70 -13.93
CA ALA A 28 20.01 -10.60 -14.47
C ALA A 28 18.97 -10.28 -13.37
N VAL A 29 19.12 -10.83 -12.16
CA VAL A 29 18.27 -10.47 -11.02
C VAL A 29 18.45 -9.01 -10.62
N ARG A 30 19.71 -8.54 -10.49
CA ARG A 30 20.02 -7.15 -10.12
C ARG A 30 19.52 -6.14 -11.16
N ASP A 31 19.75 -6.45 -12.43
CA ASP A 31 19.43 -5.57 -13.57
C ASP A 31 17.95 -5.64 -13.99
N SER A 32 17.18 -6.57 -13.40
CA SER A 32 15.76 -6.70 -13.69
C SER A 32 14.96 -5.47 -13.28
N GLY A 33 15.38 -4.82 -12.19
CA GLY A 33 14.61 -3.78 -11.51
C GLY A 33 13.57 -4.32 -10.52
N VAL A 34 13.32 -5.62 -10.49
CA VAL A 34 12.40 -6.27 -9.52
C VAL A 34 13.00 -6.19 -8.12
N LYS A 35 12.21 -5.70 -7.15
CA LYS A 35 12.67 -5.40 -5.78
C LYS A 35 12.26 -6.44 -4.73
N GLY A 36 11.66 -7.55 -5.15
CA GLY A 36 11.23 -8.63 -4.27
C GLY A 36 10.16 -9.51 -4.92
N GLY A 37 9.67 -10.51 -4.20
CA GLY A 37 8.66 -11.46 -4.66
C GLY A 37 9.25 -12.78 -5.14
N LEU A 38 8.57 -13.47 -6.05
CA LEU A 38 8.96 -14.78 -6.53
C LEU A 38 9.86 -14.69 -7.77
N ILE A 39 11.07 -15.25 -7.63
CA ILE A 39 12.01 -15.48 -8.74
C ILE A 39 11.89 -16.94 -9.17
N VAL A 40 11.74 -17.17 -10.47
CA VAL A 40 11.76 -18.48 -11.09
C VAL A 40 13.01 -18.61 -11.95
N GLN A 41 13.85 -19.60 -11.63
CA GLN A 41 15.00 -19.96 -12.45
C GLN A 41 14.63 -21.11 -13.40
N LEU A 42 14.72 -20.87 -14.70
CA LEU A 42 14.57 -21.92 -15.72
C LEU A 42 15.90 -22.65 -15.91
N GLY A 43 15.84 -23.96 -16.02
CA GLY A 43 17.03 -24.79 -16.23
C GLY A 43 17.94 -24.89 -15.01
N ALA A 44 17.38 -24.95 -13.81
CA ALA A 44 18.12 -25.11 -12.57
C ALA A 44 18.91 -26.44 -12.56
N LYS A 45 20.24 -26.34 -12.50
CA LYS A 45 21.16 -27.49 -12.48
C LYS A 45 21.99 -27.53 -11.18
N ASP A 46 22.39 -26.38 -10.69
CA ASP A 46 23.23 -26.22 -9.48
C ASP A 46 22.44 -25.48 -8.39
N PRO A 47 22.24 -26.13 -7.22
CA PRO A 47 21.55 -25.51 -6.08
C PRO A 47 22.29 -24.31 -5.50
N VAL A 48 23.60 -24.18 -5.71
CA VAL A 48 24.39 -23.03 -5.25
C VAL A 48 24.03 -21.80 -6.10
N VAL A 49 23.95 -21.98 -7.41
CA VAL A 49 23.51 -20.93 -8.32
C VAL A 49 22.07 -20.52 -8.01
N THR A 50 21.15 -21.49 -7.85
CA THR A 50 19.76 -21.19 -7.47
C THR A 50 19.69 -20.39 -6.17
N ALA A 51 20.47 -20.77 -5.16
CA ALA A 51 20.52 -20.07 -3.89
C ALA A 51 21.05 -18.63 -4.01
N SER A 52 22.03 -18.42 -4.88
CA SER A 52 22.63 -17.08 -5.08
C SER A 52 21.68 -16.05 -5.70
N LEU A 53 20.57 -16.49 -6.31
CA LEU A 53 19.55 -15.60 -6.86
C LEU A 53 18.70 -14.92 -5.77
N ARG A 54 18.66 -15.47 -4.56
CA ARG A 54 18.01 -14.85 -3.41
C ARG A 54 18.92 -13.77 -2.81
N LEU A 55 18.77 -12.54 -3.26
CA LEU A 55 19.64 -11.42 -2.85
C LEU A 55 19.42 -11.04 -1.38
N ASP A 56 18.19 -11.13 -0.89
CA ASP A 56 17.81 -10.86 0.49
C ASP A 56 16.44 -11.51 0.83
N ASP A 57 15.89 -11.21 2.00
CA ASP A 57 14.67 -11.83 2.52
C ASP A 57 13.39 -11.43 1.79
N ARG A 58 13.42 -10.41 0.92
CA ARG A 58 12.30 -10.00 0.08
C ARG A 58 12.03 -10.95 -1.07
N TYR A 59 12.99 -11.85 -1.37
CA TYR A 59 12.89 -12.77 -2.50
C TYR A 59 12.64 -14.21 -2.04
N MET A 60 11.73 -14.87 -2.73
CA MET A 60 11.59 -16.31 -2.77
C MET A 60 12.12 -16.82 -4.11
N VAL A 61 12.86 -17.93 -4.12
CA VAL A 61 13.45 -18.48 -5.35
C VAL A 61 12.98 -19.90 -5.59
N GLN A 62 12.49 -20.18 -6.79
CA GLN A 62 12.18 -21.54 -7.22
C GLN A 62 12.94 -21.88 -8.49
N GLY A 63 13.82 -22.87 -8.41
CA GLY A 63 14.46 -23.47 -9.57
C GLY A 63 13.55 -24.48 -10.23
N LEU A 64 13.49 -24.47 -11.57
CA LEU A 64 12.77 -25.47 -12.37
C LEU A 64 13.76 -26.27 -13.21
N SER A 65 13.70 -27.61 -13.14
CA SER A 65 14.51 -28.51 -13.92
C SER A 65 13.66 -29.59 -14.58
N ILE A 66 14.04 -29.98 -15.80
CA ILE A 66 13.43 -31.13 -16.50
C ILE A 66 14.05 -32.48 -16.08
N ASP A 67 15.11 -32.45 -15.29
CA ASP A 67 15.78 -33.64 -14.80
C ASP A 67 15.44 -33.89 -13.33
N ALA A 68 14.72 -35.00 -13.10
CA ALA A 68 14.28 -35.39 -11.77
C ALA A 68 15.45 -35.73 -10.80
N ALA A 69 16.58 -36.25 -11.30
CA ALA A 69 17.74 -36.56 -10.50
C ALA A 69 18.40 -35.27 -9.99
N VAL A 70 18.50 -34.24 -10.85
CA VAL A 70 18.97 -32.87 -10.49
C VAL A 70 18.06 -32.28 -9.41
N VAL A 71 16.75 -32.41 -9.54
CA VAL A 71 15.79 -31.90 -8.54
C VAL A 71 16.02 -32.56 -7.18
N GLN A 72 16.13 -33.87 -7.16
CA GLN A 72 16.35 -34.62 -5.90
C GLN A 72 17.67 -34.22 -5.22
N MET A 73 18.77 -34.14 -5.99
CA MET A 73 20.07 -33.71 -5.49
C MET A 73 20.02 -32.29 -4.93
N ALA A 74 19.40 -31.37 -5.68
CA ALA A 74 19.27 -29.97 -5.29
C ALA A 74 18.45 -29.80 -4.01
N ARG A 75 17.33 -30.49 -3.88
CA ARG A 75 16.51 -30.49 -2.64
C ARG A 75 17.29 -30.97 -1.44
N SER A 76 18.03 -32.10 -1.56
CA SER A 76 18.87 -32.61 -0.49
C SER A 76 19.95 -31.61 -0.08
N SER A 77 20.61 -30.98 -1.05
CA SER A 77 21.65 -29.98 -0.78
C SER A 77 21.09 -28.74 -0.09
N LEU A 78 19.96 -28.20 -0.56
CA LEU A 78 19.31 -27.02 0.03
C LEU A 78 18.80 -27.34 1.46
N HIS A 79 18.24 -28.51 1.66
CA HIS A 79 17.78 -28.95 2.97
C HIS A 79 18.95 -29.09 3.97
N ALA A 80 20.06 -29.73 3.57
CA ALA A 80 21.24 -29.87 4.40
C ALA A 80 21.87 -28.53 4.82
N LYS A 81 21.69 -27.49 4.01
CA LYS A 81 22.16 -26.13 4.29
C LYS A 81 21.13 -25.25 5.05
N GLY A 82 19.96 -25.79 5.40
CA GLY A 82 18.87 -25.01 6.04
C GLY A 82 18.26 -23.92 5.15
N LEU A 83 18.42 -24.01 3.82
CA LEU A 83 17.94 -23.02 2.86
C LEU A 83 16.60 -23.39 2.22
N TYR A 84 16.15 -24.65 2.40
CA TYR A 84 14.89 -25.12 1.83
C TYR A 84 13.70 -24.44 2.50
N GLY A 85 12.77 -23.95 1.68
CA GLY A 85 11.62 -23.13 2.09
C GLY A 85 11.61 -21.83 1.30
N PRO A 86 12.43 -20.82 1.64
CA PRO A 86 12.58 -19.64 0.80
C PRO A 86 13.24 -19.90 -0.56
N ILE A 87 13.98 -21.02 -0.66
CA ILE A 87 14.58 -21.53 -1.90
C ILE A 87 14.10 -22.95 -2.10
N SER A 88 13.58 -23.28 -3.27
CA SER A 88 13.11 -24.61 -3.63
C SER A 88 13.47 -24.97 -5.06
N VAL A 89 13.44 -26.27 -5.39
CA VAL A 89 13.63 -26.76 -6.76
C VAL A 89 12.53 -27.76 -7.09
N GLU A 90 11.94 -27.62 -8.28
CA GLU A 90 10.83 -28.46 -8.75
C GLU A 90 11.10 -29.03 -10.15
N HIS A 91 10.55 -30.21 -10.39
CA HIS A 91 10.53 -30.80 -11.72
C HIS A 91 9.38 -30.21 -12.57
N PHE A 92 9.63 -29.94 -13.85
CA PHE A 92 8.60 -29.54 -14.80
C PHE A 92 8.86 -30.14 -16.20
N ASP A 93 7.90 -30.05 -17.10
CA ASP A 93 7.92 -30.68 -18.41
C ASP A 93 8.77 -29.93 -19.48
N GLY A 94 9.39 -28.81 -19.09
CA GLY A 94 10.15 -27.96 -20.00
C GLY A 94 9.35 -27.00 -20.83
N LYS A 95 8.00 -27.07 -20.83
CA LYS A 95 7.10 -26.31 -21.69
C LYS A 95 6.11 -25.45 -20.93
N LYS A 96 5.38 -26.05 -19.98
CA LYS A 96 4.35 -25.38 -19.20
C LYS A 96 4.86 -25.06 -17.79
N LEU A 97 4.78 -23.78 -17.42
CA LEU A 97 5.18 -23.33 -16.09
C LEU A 97 4.11 -23.71 -15.05
N PRO A 98 4.49 -24.29 -13.90
CA PRO A 98 3.55 -24.78 -12.88
C PRO A 98 2.94 -23.66 -12.04
N TYR A 99 2.64 -22.52 -12.65
CA TYR A 99 2.07 -21.36 -11.97
C TYR A 99 0.76 -20.94 -12.63
N ILE A 100 -0.09 -20.29 -11.82
CA ILE A 100 -1.26 -19.58 -12.33
C ILE A 100 -0.82 -18.28 -13.05
N GLU A 101 -1.78 -17.62 -13.69
CA GLU A 101 -1.56 -16.30 -14.31
C GLU A 101 -1.17 -15.26 -13.25
N ASN A 102 -0.34 -14.29 -13.63
CA ASN A 102 0.02 -13.15 -12.77
C ASN A 102 0.58 -13.56 -11.40
N PHE A 103 1.56 -14.45 -11.35
CA PHE A 103 2.07 -14.99 -10.10
C PHE A 103 3.58 -14.81 -9.87
N VAL A 104 4.36 -14.70 -10.93
CA VAL A 104 5.83 -14.66 -10.89
C VAL A 104 6.34 -13.24 -11.14
N ASN A 105 7.20 -12.73 -10.25
CA ASN A 105 7.78 -11.38 -10.40
C ASN A 105 8.94 -11.35 -11.38
N LEU A 106 9.80 -12.38 -11.33
CA LEU A 106 10.99 -12.45 -12.17
C LEU A 106 11.24 -13.87 -12.65
N ILE A 107 11.46 -14.01 -13.96
CA ILE A 107 11.97 -15.24 -14.53
C ILE A 107 13.38 -14.99 -15.02
N VAL A 108 14.33 -15.82 -14.61
CA VAL A 108 15.70 -15.85 -15.13
C VAL A 108 15.99 -17.25 -15.63
N GLY A 109 16.66 -17.35 -16.76
CA GLY A 109 16.92 -18.68 -17.32
C GLY A 109 18.07 -18.67 -18.30
N ASP A 110 18.72 -19.84 -18.36
CA ASP A 110 19.72 -20.17 -19.34
C ASP A 110 19.17 -21.21 -20.33
N GLU A 111 19.93 -21.52 -21.38
CA GLU A 111 19.52 -22.47 -22.42
C GLU A 111 19.02 -23.81 -21.88
N GLY A 112 17.97 -24.36 -22.50
CA GLY A 112 17.44 -25.69 -22.20
C GLY A 112 15.95 -25.76 -21.88
N SER A 113 15.22 -24.64 -21.89
CA SER A 113 13.76 -24.71 -21.76
C SER A 113 13.06 -24.30 -23.05
N GLU A 114 12.07 -25.08 -23.49
CA GLU A 114 11.19 -24.77 -24.63
C GLU A 114 10.03 -23.84 -24.25
N VAL A 115 10.12 -23.19 -23.08
CA VAL A 115 9.06 -22.29 -22.58
C VAL A 115 8.84 -21.15 -23.55
N SER A 116 7.63 -21.03 -24.08
CA SER A 116 7.27 -19.98 -25.03
C SER A 116 7.16 -18.61 -24.34
N GLU A 117 7.37 -17.52 -25.09
CA GLU A 117 7.17 -16.16 -24.57
C GLU A 117 5.73 -15.94 -24.10
N LYS A 118 4.73 -16.53 -24.77
CA LYS A 118 3.33 -16.50 -24.36
C LYS A 118 3.15 -17.10 -22.97
N GLU A 119 3.82 -18.21 -22.65
CA GLU A 119 3.75 -18.86 -21.36
C GLU A 119 4.47 -18.05 -20.28
N ILE A 120 5.61 -17.43 -20.60
CA ILE A 120 6.32 -16.47 -19.73
C ILE A 120 5.40 -15.31 -19.38
N LEU A 121 4.80 -14.65 -20.38
CA LEU A 121 3.87 -13.54 -20.16
C LEU A 121 2.61 -13.95 -19.38
N ARG A 122 2.14 -15.19 -19.53
CA ARG A 122 1.00 -15.68 -18.78
C ARG A 122 1.27 -15.65 -17.28
N VAL A 123 2.41 -16.17 -16.84
CA VAL A 123 2.72 -16.33 -15.41
C VAL A 123 3.32 -15.08 -14.78
N LEU A 124 3.95 -14.19 -15.54
CA LEU A 124 4.47 -12.93 -15.00
C LEU A 124 3.35 -12.07 -14.42
N VAL A 125 3.60 -11.44 -13.27
CA VAL A 125 2.76 -10.34 -12.75
C VAL A 125 2.81 -9.14 -13.69
N PRO A 126 1.85 -8.22 -13.68
CA PRO A 126 2.00 -6.92 -14.33
C PRO A 126 3.32 -6.25 -13.90
N GLU A 127 4.07 -5.70 -14.85
CA GLU A 127 5.43 -5.17 -14.69
C GLU A 127 6.51 -6.21 -14.32
N GLY A 128 6.12 -7.50 -14.21
CA GLY A 128 7.06 -8.60 -14.02
C GLY A 128 8.02 -8.75 -15.21
N VAL A 129 9.22 -9.20 -14.91
CA VAL A 129 10.34 -9.24 -15.87
C VAL A 129 10.78 -10.67 -16.14
N ALA A 130 11.15 -10.96 -17.37
CA ALA A 130 11.91 -12.17 -17.71
C ALA A 130 13.23 -11.80 -18.38
N TRP A 131 14.32 -12.37 -17.89
CA TRP A 131 15.60 -12.40 -18.55
C TRP A 131 15.94 -13.84 -18.93
N VAL A 132 15.83 -14.17 -20.21
CA VAL A 132 16.07 -15.53 -20.72
C VAL A 132 17.17 -15.50 -21.77
N ARG A 133 18.20 -16.33 -21.59
CA ARG A 133 19.28 -16.50 -22.55
C ARG A 133 18.92 -17.61 -23.56
N ARG A 134 19.01 -17.30 -24.84
CA ARG A 134 18.83 -18.25 -25.94
C ARG A 134 19.91 -18.01 -27.00
N ASN A 135 20.57 -19.08 -27.46
CA ASN A 135 21.65 -18.97 -28.43
C ASN A 135 22.69 -17.89 -28.04
N ASP A 136 23.14 -17.92 -26.79
CA ASP A 136 24.07 -16.96 -26.19
C ASP A 136 23.59 -15.48 -26.15
N THR A 137 22.34 -15.25 -26.47
CA THR A 137 21.77 -13.89 -26.49
C THR A 137 20.71 -13.76 -25.35
N TRP A 138 20.88 -12.77 -24.52
CA TRP A 138 19.89 -12.41 -23.50
C TRP A 138 18.73 -11.64 -24.10
N LYS A 139 17.49 -12.09 -23.79
CA LYS A 139 16.27 -11.39 -24.14
C LYS A 139 15.56 -10.94 -22.87
N LYS A 140 15.29 -9.65 -22.76
CA LYS A 140 14.44 -9.07 -21.71
C LYS A 140 13.01 -9.00 -22.23
N VAL A 141 12.07 -9.50 -21.41
CA VAL A 141 10.62 -9.38 -21.65
C VAL A 141 10.01 -8.77 -20.39
N VAL A 142 9.18 -7.76 -20.57
CA VAL A 142 8.45 -7.12 -19.47
C VAL A 142 6.97 -7.23 -19.76
N LYS A 143 6.20 -7.72 -18.81
CA LYS A 143 4.74 -7.77 -18.94
C LYS A 143 4.16 -6.39 -18.71
N PRO A 144 3.38 -5.83 -19.65
CA PRO A 144 2.77 -4.53 -19.47
C PRO A 144 1.74 -4.59 -18.32
N ARG A 145 1.62 -3.47 -17.59
CA ARG A 145 0.52 -3.27 -16.64
C ARG A 145 -0.73 -2.89 -17.45
N PRO A 146 -1.87 -3.59 -17.30
CA PRO A 146 -3.13 -3.15 -17.89
C PRO A 146 -3.55 -1.78 -17.33
N GLU A 147 -4.01 -0.88 -18.20
CA GLU A 147 -4.52 0.44 -17.79
C GLU A 147 -5.86 0.35 -17.04
N GLU A 148 -6.56 -0.76 -17.22
CA GLU A 148 -7.86 -1.02 -16.63
C GLU A 148 -7.82 -1.51 -15.18
N ILE A 149 -6.64 -1.85 -14.63
CA ILE A 149 -6.49 -2.19 -13.22
C ILE A 149 -6.22 -0.94 -12.39
N ASP A 150 -6.84 -0.89 -11.22
CA ASP A 150 -6.82 0.26 -10.33
C ASP A 150 -6.03 -0.03 -9.05
N ASP A 151 -5.55 1.01 -8.39
CA ASP A 151 -4.91 0.96 -7.08
C ASP A 151 -5.85 1.56 -6.01
N TRP A 152 -5.85 1.01 -4.81
CA TRP A 152 -6.59 1.52 -3.66
C TRP A 152 -5.64 2.27 -2.73
N THR A 153 -5.34 3.53 -3.06
CA THR A 153 -4.23 4.29 -2.47
C THR A 153 -4.50 4.88 -1.10
N HIS A 154 -5.77 5.10 -0.76
CA HIS A 154 -6.24 5.68 0.50
C HIS A 154 -7.30 4.79 1.13
N TYR A 155 -7.68 5.06 2.37
CA TYR A 155 -8.73 4.30 3.06
C TYR A 155 -10.04 4.23 2.26
N PHE A 156 -10.42 5.32 1.60
CA PHE A 156 -11.54 5.38 0.68
C PHE A 156 -11.07 5.51 -0.77
N HIS A 157 -10.35 4.51 -1.25
CA HIS A 157 -9.85 4.36 -2.60
C HIS A 157 -8.82 5.44 -3.00
N ASN A 158 -9.19 6.71 -3.00
CA ASN A 158 -8.33 7.80 -3.45
C ASN A 158 -8.52 9.07 -2.58
N PRO A 159 -7.76 10.17 -2.79
CA PRO A 159 -7.84 11.37 -1.98
C PRO A 159 -9.19 12.09 -2.00
N SER A 160 -10.04 11.87 -3.02
CA SER A 160 -11.36 12.51 -3.12
C SER A 160 -12.40 11.95 -2.13
N GLY A 161 -12.07 10.87 -1.40
CA GLY A 161 -12.98 10.20 -0.47
C GLY A 161 -14.05 9.33 -1.16
N ASN A 162 -14.02 9.20 -2.49
CA ASN A 162 -14.94 8.37 -3.23
C ASN A 162 -14.48 6.90 -3.20
N ALA A 163 -15.17 6.08 -2.42
CA ALA A 163 -14.83 4.67 -2.20
C ALA A 163 -15.29 3.76 -3.36
N VAL A 164 -15.09 4.17 -4.59
CA VAL A 164 -15.46 3.42 -5.80
C VAL A 164 -14.23 3.20 -6.65
N ALA A 165 -13.82 1.94 -6.79
CA ALA A 165 -12.74 1.56 -7.69
C ALA A 165 -13.13 1.80 -9.16
N ARG A 166 -12.14 2.11 -9.98
CA ARG A 166 -12.28 2.29 -11.43
C ARG A 166 -11.81 1.06 -12.22
N ASP A 167 -11.49 -0.01 -11.52
CA ASP A 167 -11.06 -1.27 -12.10
C ASP A 167 -12.13 -1.85 -13.02
N LYS A 168 -11.73 -2.26 -14.24
CA LYS A 168 -12.61 -2.87 -15.25
C LYS A 168 -12.29 -4.32 -15.52
N VAL A 169 -11.21 -4.85 -14.95
CA VAL A 169 -10.71 -6.20 -15.19
C VAL A 169 -11.13 -7.15 -14.08
N VAL A 170 -11.12 -6.67 -12.83
CA VAL A 170 -11.44 -7.48 -11.67
C VAL A 170 -12.96 -7.57 -11.50
N GLY A 171 -13.46 -8.80 -11.52
CA GLY A 171 -14.84 -9.11 -11.23
C GLY A 171 -15.01 -9.82 -9.88
N PRO A 172 -16.22 -10.27 -9.54
CA PRO A 172 -16.44 -11.05 -8.33
C PRO A 172 -15.48 -12.25 -8.26
N PRO A 173 -14.78 -12.46 -7.12
CA PRO A 173 -13.77 -13.50 -7.00
C PRO A 173 -14.40 -14.90 -7.15
N ARG A 174 -13.84 -15.71 -8.03
CA ARG A 174 -14.26 -17.11 -8.25
C ARG A 174 -13.41 -18.10 -7.47
N ARG A 175 -12.20 -17.69 -7.06
CA ARG A 175 -11.22 -18.50 -6.33
C ARG A 175 -10.19 -17.60 -5.65
N MET A 176 -9.54 -18.14 -4.64
CA MET A 176 -8.42 -17.51 -3.97
C MET A 176 -7.15 -17.71 -4.79
N GLN A 177 -6.39 -16.65 -5.03
CA GLN A 177 -5.13 -16.72 -5.77
C GLN A 177 -3.98 -17.17 -4.88
N TRP A 178 -3.93 -16.66 -3.66
CA TRP A 178 -2.94 -17.03 -2.66
C TRP A 178 -3.51 -16.94 -1.25
N ALA A 179 -2.83 -17.60 -0.31
CA ALA A 179 -3.09 -17.48 1.12
C ALA A 179 -1.75 -17.27 1.83
N GLY A 180 -1.66 -16.23 2.64
CA GLY A 180 -0.44 -15.87 3.37
C GLY A 180 -0.56 -16.07 4.88
N SER A 181 0.58 -15.99 5.57
CA SER A 181 0.65 -15.95 7.03
C SER A 181 0.42 -14.52 7.56
N PRO A 182 -0.10 -14.35 8.78
CA PRO A 182 -0.57 -15.42 9.66
C PRO A 182 -1.87 -16.02 9.12
N ARG A 183 -1.98 -17.34 9.17
CA ARG A 183 -3.17 -18.08 8.67
C ARG A 183 -4.47 -17.61 9.31
N TRP A 184 -4.40 -17.14 10.55
CA TRP A 184 -5.53 -16.66 11.33
C TRP A 184 -5.20 -15.29 11.90
N SER A 185 -6.15 -14.38 11.85
CA SER A 185 -6.06 -13.14 12.61
C SER A 185 -6.02 -13.41 14.10
N ARG A 186 -5.40 -12.52 14.88
CA ARG A 186 -5.29 -12.70 16.32
C ARG A 186 -6.65 -12.81 17.00
N HIS A 187 -7.56 -11.91 16.62
CA HIS A 187 -8.94 -11.91 17.04
C HIS A 187 -9.82 -11.28 15.96
N HIS A 188 -10.94 -11.91 15.61
CA HIS A 188 -11.93 -11.35 14.70
C HIS A 188 -13.34 -11.35 15.30
N ASP A 189 -13.56 -12.07 16.39
CA ASP A 189 -14.83 -12.14 17.11
C ASP A 189 -15.08 -10.89 17.95
N ARG A 190 -14.03 -10.20 18.38
CA ARG A 190 -14.10 -8.98 19.20
C ARG A 190 -13.58 -7.75 18.50
N MET A 191 -12.48 -7.86 17.77
CA MET A 191 -11.82 -6.72 17.14
C MET A 191 -11.17 -7.11 15.83
N ALA A 192 -11.02 -6.12 14.93
CA ALA A 192 -10.19 -6.28 13.76
C ALA A 192 -8.71 -6.31 14.16
N SER A 193 -8.01 -7.39 13.80
CA SER A 193 -6.55 -7.42 13.94
C SER A 193 -5.85 -6.53 12.91
N MET A 194 -6.58 -6.03 11.90
CA MET A 194 -6.09 -5.12 10.87
C MET A 194 -6.72 -3.75 11.06
N SER A 195 -5.93 -2.69 11.10
CA SER A 195 -6.39 -1.33 11.32
C SER A 195 -6.33 -0.43 10.08
N ALA A 196 -5.53 -0.78 9.08
CA ALA A 196 -5.42 -0.05 7.82
C ALA A 196 -4.99 -1.01 6.70
N LEU A 197 -5.44 -0.74 5.48
CA LEU A 197 -5.04 -1.46 4.27
C LEU A 197 -5.14 -0.54 3.06
N VAL A 198 -4.08 -0.52 2.23
CA VAL A 198 -4.02 0.16 0.93
C VAL A 198 -3.27 -0.68 -0.09
N SER A 199 -3.44 -0.39 -1.37
CA SER A 199 -2.69 -1.03 -2.44
C SER A 199 -2.16 -0.02 -3.45
N GLY A 200 -0.98 -0.29 -3.98
CA GLY A 200 -0.35 0.54 -5.02
C GLY A 200 0.90 -0.13 -5.58
N GLY A 201 1.16 0.08 -6.86
CA GLY A 201 2.35 -0.44 -7.53
C GLY A 201 2.52 -1.96 -7.43
N GLY A 202 1.42 -2.72 -7.53
CA GLY A 202 1.45 -4.19 -7.43
C GLY A 202 1.70 -4.73 -6.02
N ARG A 203 1.58 -3.90 -4.99
CA ARG A 203 1.80 -4.26 -3.57
C ARG A 203 0.57 -3.96 -2.74
N ILE A 204 0.41 -4.67 -1.63
CA ILE A 204 -0.53 -4.35 -0.57
C ILE A 204 0.23 -3.98 0.71
N PHE A 205 -0.24 -2.94 1.38
CA PHE A 205 0.31 -2.45 2.64
C PHE A 205 -0.79 -2.46 3.68
N TYR A 206 -0.49 -3.00 4.85
CA TYR A 206 -1.48 -3.05 5.92
C TYR A 206 -0.82 -3.01 7.29
N ILE A 207 -1.59 -2.55 8.28
CA ILE A 207 -1.18 -2.54 9.68
C ILE A 207 -1.97 -3.63 10.39
N MET A 208 -1.27 -4.62 10.95
CA MET A 208 -1.85 -5.80 11.57
C MET A 208 -1.20 -6.13 12.91
N ASP A 209 -2.01 -6.59 13.86
CA ASP A 209 -1.50 -7.17 15.11
C ASP A 209 -1.15 -8.64 14.91
N GLU A 210 0.13 -8.95 14.96
CA GLU A 210 0.69 -10.31 14.88
C GLU A 210 0.98 -10.92 16.27
N GLY A 211 0.51 -10.29 17.35
CA GLY A 211 0.69 -10.78 18.72
C GLY A 211 0.05 -12.16 18.97
N SER A 212 0.34 -12.72 20.12
CA SER A 212 -0.09 -14.06 20.49
C SER A 212 -1.61 -14.23 20.45
N ARG A 213 -2.07 -15.31 19.88
CA ARG A 213 -3.50 -15.70 19.82
C ARG A 213 -4.00 -16.43 21.05
N VAL A 214 -3.12 -16.76 21.98
CA VAL A 214 -3.49 -17.48 23.22
C VAL A 214 -4.45 -16.66 24.08
N SER A 215 -4.23 -15.34 24.16
CA SER A 215 -5.12 -14.43 24.87
C SER A 215 -5.04 -13.02 24.30
N ILE A 216 -6.20 -12.33 24.21
CA ILE A 216 -6.27 -10.91 23.85
C ILE A 216 -5.64 -10.00 24.91
N GLN A 217 -5.46 -10.49 26.13
CA GLN A 217 -4.83 -9.76 27.23
C GLN A 217 -3.30 -9.70 27.09
N LEU A 218 -2.70 -10.57 26.29
CA LEU A 218 -1.28 -10.50 25.98
C LEU A 218 -0.98 -9.26 25.14
N PRO A 219 0.23 -8.72 25.22
CA PRO A 219 0.62 -7.55 24.46
C PRO A 219 0.36 -7.71 22.97
N SER A 220 -0.04 -6.62 22.32
CA SER A 220 -0.14 -6.53 20.87
C SER A 220 1.24 -6.42 20.24
N ASP A 221 1.38 -6.98 19.06
CA ASP A 221 2.57 -6.83 18.20
C ASP A 221 2.12 -6.24 16.85
N TRP A 222 1.98 -4.92 16.82
CA TRP A 222 1.53 -4.23 15.64
C TRP A 222 2.64 -4.09 14.61
N GLN A 223 2.38 -4.56 13.41
CA GLN A 223 3.32 -4.53 12.29
C GLN A 223 2.71 -3.80 11.08
N LEU A 224 3.48 -2.94 10.47
CA LEU A 224 3.26 -2.49 9.10
C LEU A 224 3.89 -3.53 8.18
N VAL A 225 3.09 -4.11 7.30
CA VAL A 225 3.51 -5.20 6.42
C VAL A 225 3.32 -4.80 4.97
N ALA A 226 4.31 -5.07 4.14
CA ALA A 226 4.22 -5.00 2.69
C ALA A 226 4.26 -6.40 2.10
N ARG A 227 3.34 -6.67 1.17
CA ARG A 227 3.31 -7.90 0.39
C ARG A 227 3.18 -7.62 -1.09
N ASP A 228 3.68 -8.53 -1.88
CA ASP A 228 3.28 -8.62 -3.29
C ASP A 228 1.78 -8.90 -3.38
N ALA A 229 1.06 -8.11 -4.18
CA ALA A 229 -0.39 -8.23 -4.28
C ALA A 229 -0.83 -9.48 -5.05
N PHE A 230 0.01 -10.01 -5.93
CA PHE A 230 -0.33 -11.09 -6.84
C PHE A 230 0.00 -12.48 -6.29
N ASN A 231 1.06 -12.61 -5.49
CA ASN A 231 1.47 -13.90 -4.93
C ASN A 231 1.54 -13.94 -3.40
N GLY A 232 1.34 -12.82 -2.73
CA GLY A 232 1.30 -12.75 -1.27
C GLY A 232 2.65 -12.85 -0.58
N ALA A 233 3.77 -12.85 -1.30
CA ALA A 233 5.10 -12.85 -0.71
C ALA A 233 5.28 -11.64 0.22
N VAL A 234 5.78 -11.86 1.43
CA VAL A 234 6.13 -10.76 2.34
C VAL A 234 7.38 -10.10 1.80
N LEU A 235 7.30 -8.80 1.50
CA LEU A 235 8.44 -8.03 1.04
C LEU A 235 9.23 -7.48 2.23
N TRP A 236 8.55 -6.88 3.19
CA TRP A 236 9.16 -6.38 4.40
C TRP A 236 8.11 -6.15 5.50
N LYS A 237 8.60 -6.00 6.75
CA LYS A 237 7.81 -5.63 7.92
C LYS A 237 8.52 -4.54 8.71
N LYS A 238 7.73 -3.65 9.32
CA LYS A 238 8.22 -2.64 10.27
C LYS A 238 7.34 -2.60 11.51
N PRO A 239 7.91 -2.51 12.71
CA PRO A 239 7.12 -2.42 13.93
C PRO A 239 6.36 -1.08 14.00
N ILE A 240 5.15 -1.15 14.51
CA ILE A 240 4.34 -0.01 14.93
C ILE A 240 4.41 0.06 16.45
N THR A 241 4.92 1.16 16.97
CA THR A 241 5.02 1.37 18.42
C THR A 241 3.78 2.10 18.93
N LYS A 242 3.26 1.73 20.08
CA LYS A 242 2.07 2.38 20.69
C LYS A 242 0.95 2.62 19.65
N TRP A 243 0.17 1.60 19.41
CA TRP A 243 -1.05 1.69 18.60
C TRP A 243 -2.27 1.67 19.52
N HIS A 244 -3.32 0.94 19.22
CA HIS A 244 -4.46 0.81 20.10
C HIS A 244 -4.49 -0.53 20.85
N SER A 245 -5.24 -0.58 21.94
CA SER A 245 -5.45 -1.82 22.69
C SER A 245 -6.36 -2.79 21.94
N GLN A 246 -6.03 -4.08 21.93
CA GLN A 246 -6.93 -5.16 21.49
C GLN A 246 -8.18 -5.29 22.34
N LEU A 247 -8.21 -4.64 23.48
CA LEU A 247 -9.39 -4.57 24.36
C LEU A 247 -10.34 -3.44 23.99
N TRP A 248 -10.09 -2.75 22.85
CA TRP A 248 -11.01 -1.77 22.30
C TRP A 248 -12.39 -2.40 22.03
N PRO A 249 -13.50 -1.79 22.46
CA PRO A 249 -14.79 -2.46 22.50
C PRO A 249 -15.53 -2.56 21.15
N LEU A 250 -14.96 -2.08 20.06
CA LEU A 250 -15.56 -2.16 18.72
C LEU A 250 -14.79 -3.13 17.84
N LYS A 251 -15.49 -4.02 17.15
CA LYS A 251 -14.91 -4.98 16.21
C LYS A 251 -14.15 -4.34 15.05
N SER A 252 -14.55 -3.15 14.63
CA SER A 252 -13.91 -2.38 13.56
C SER A 252 -12.63 -1.65 14.00
N GLY A 253 -12.30 -1.68 15.29
CA GLY A 253 -11.23 -0.86 15.84
C GLY A 253 -11.53 0.65 15.79
N PRO A 254 -10.57 1.50 16.21
CA PRO A 254 -10.70 2.94 16.10
C PRO A 254 -10.63 3.41 14.65
N SER A 255 -11.64 4.11 14.17
CA SER A 255 -11.76 4.55 12.78
C SER A 255 -10.66 5.53 12.34
N GLN A 256 -10.07 6.30 13.26
CA GLN A 256 -9.01 7.25 12.96
C GLN A 256 -7.71 6.58 12.51
N LEU A 257 -7.49 5.32 12.84
CA LEU A 257 -6.24 4.64 12.53
C LEU A 257 -6.15 4.24 11.06
N ALA A 258 -7.28 3.96 10.42
CA ALA A 258 -7.33 3.51 9.03
C ALA A 258 -6.82 4.56 8.03
N ARG A 259 -6.93 5.86 8.37
CA ARG A 259 -6.51 6.97 7.50
C ARG A 259 -5.07 7.45 7.74
N ARG A 260 -4.27 6.66 8.43
CA ARG A 260 -2.86 6.96 8.71
C ARG A 260 -1.90 6.19 7.81
N LEU A 261 -2.40 5.62 6.74
CA LEU A 261 -1.63 4.85 5.76
C LEU A 261 -2.12 5.21 4.36
N VAL A 262 -1.19 5.69 3.53
CA VAL A 262 -1.43 6.13 2.15
C VAL A 262 -0.26 5.69 1.28
N VAL A 263 -0.54 5.24 0.06
CA VAL A 263 0.49 4.89 -0.92
C VAL A 263 0.30 5.70 -2.21
N ASP A 264 1.41 6.10 -2.82
CA ASP A 264 1.46 6.72 -4.14
C ASP A 264 2.66 6.17 -4.91
N GLY A 265 2.42 5.22 -5.80
CA GLY A 265 3.44 4.51 -6.54
C GLY A 265 4.47 3.85 -5.61
N GLU A 266 5.73 4.31 -5.66
CA GLU A 266 6.83 3.81 -4.83
C GLU A 266 6.96 4.53 -3.47
N ARG A 267 6.01 5.40 -3.11
CA ARG A 267 6.02 6.17 -1.87
C ARG A 267 4.92 5.72 -0.94
N LEU A 268 5.29 5.37 0.28
CA LEU A 268 4.35 5.03 1.35
C LEU A 268 4.44 6.08 2.46
N PHE A 269 3.30 6.65 2.84
CA PHE A 269 3.19 7.63 3.91
C PHE A 269 2.42 7.03 5.08
N VAL A 270 3.00 7.07 6.27
CA VAL A 270 2.42 6.41 7.44
C VAL A 270 2.88 7.08 8.75
N THR A 271 2.05 7.01 9.79
CA THR A 271 2.50 7.21 11.16
C THR A 271 2.71 5.85 11.83
N ARG A 272 3.91 5.59 12.38
CA ARG A 272 4.21 4.32 13.06
C ARG A 272 4.01 4.35 14.58
N SER A 273 3.27 5.34 15.06
CA SER A 273 2.71 5.38 16.42
C SER A 273 1.55 6.36 16.47
N ILE A 274 0.76 6.33 17.54
CA ILE A 274 -0.37 7.27 17.73
C ILE A 274 0.10 8.74 17.74
N ASN A 275 1.29 8.99 18.25
CA ASN A 275 1.88 10.33 18.34
C ASN A 275 3.04 10.54 17.38
N GLY A 276 3.38 9.56 16.55
CA GLY A 276 4.49 9.68 15.63
C GLY A 276 4.24 10.68 14.52
N PRO A 277 5.34 11.20 13.94
CA PRO A 277 5.27 11.99 12.72
C PRO A 277 4.88 11.12 11.52
N VAL A 278 4.55 11.76 10.43
CA VAL A 278 4.42 11.08 9.14
C VAL A 278 5.80 10.74 8.62
N GLU A 279 5.99 9.49 8.25
CA GLU A 279 7.20 8.99 7.59
C GLU A 279 6.91 8.73 6.11
N HIS A 280 7.86 9.08 5.25
CA HIS A 280 7.94 8.60 3.88
C HIS A 280 8.81 7.34 3.86
N ILE A 281 8.23 6.24 3.48
CA ILE A 281 8.89 4.94 3.36
C ILE A 281 8.91 4.54 1.88
N ASP A 282 10.05 4.03 1.42
CA ASP A 282 10.17 3.39 0.11
C ASP A 282 9.26 2.14 0.08
N ALA A 283 8.29 2.12 -0.80
CA ALA A 283 7.27 1.09 -0.85
C ALA A 283 7.81 -0.30 -1.17
N ALA A 284 8.90 -0.37 -1.94
CA ALA A 284 9.51 -1.63 -2.35
C ALA A 284 10.44 -2.22 -1.28
N THR A 285 11.20 -1.36 -0.56
CA THR A 285 12.27 -1.80 0.35
C THR A 285 11.93 -1.67 1.82
N GLY A 286 10.93 -0.83 2.16
CA GLY A 286 10.62 -0.50 3.54
C GLY A 286 11.59 0.50 4.18
N GLU A 287 12.55 1.06 3.45
CA GLU A 287 13.47 2.06 3.99
C GLU A 287 12.76 3.39 4.25
N THR A 288 12.97 3.98 5.42
CA THR A 288 12.49 5.34 5.71
C THR A 288 13.37 6.33 4.95
N ARG A 289 12.77 7.07 4.02
CA ARG A 289 13.44 8.07 3.19
C ARG A 289 13.48 9.43 3.85
N SER A 290 12.39 9.84 4.49
CA SER A 290 12.29 11.10 5.20
C SER A 290 11.20 11.08 6.27
N VAL A 291 11.23 12.06 7.15
CA VAL A 291 10.22 12.30 8.18
C VAL A 291 9.74 13.73 8.02
N PHE A 292 8.44 13.95 8.08
CA PHE A 292 7.86 15.31 7.97
C PHE A 292 7.85 15.98 9.34
N GLU A 293 8.72 16.94 9.53
CA GLU A 293 8.84 17.67 10.81
C GLU A 293 7.56 18.42 11.16
N GLY A 294 7.16 18.36 12.43
CA GLY A 294 5.95 19.00 12.93
C GLY A 294 4.65 18.27 12.58
N SER A 295 4.72 17.07 11.97
CA SER A 295 3.56 16.23 11.70
C SER A 295 3.28 15.21 12.81
N GLU A 296 3.90 15.34 13.97
CA GLU A 296 3.60 14.52 15.14
C GLU A 296 2.12 14.64 15.50
N LYS A 297 1.54 13.56 16.01
CA LYS A 297 0.12 13.47 16.38
C LYS A 297 -0.84 13.58 15.18
N THR A 298 -0.39 13.23 13.99
CA THR A 298 -1.25 13.17 12.80
C THR A 298 -2.35 12.12 12.97
N GLU A 299 -3.59 12.52 12.71
CA GLU A 299 -4.77 11.67 12.76
C GLU A 299 -5.24 11.20 11.38
N GLU A 300 -4.94 11.96 10.34
CA GLU A 300 -5.34 11.68 8.97
C GLU A 300 -4.24 12.12 7.99
N ILE A 301 -3.96 11.30 6.99
CA ILE A 301 -3.02 11.59 5.92
C ILE A 301 -3.80 11.55 4.60
N VAL A 302 -3.60 12.56 3.76
CA VAL A 302 -4.03 12.58 2.37
C VAL A 302 -2.84 12.95 1.51
N HIS A 303 -2.65 12.28 0.39
CA HIS A 303 -1.63 12.62 -0.61
C HIS A 303 -2.30 12.90 -1.95
N HIS A 304 -1.98 14.03 -2.57
CA HIS A 304 -2.51 14.41 -3.87
C HIS A 304 -1.56 15.36 -4.60
N ASP A 305 -1.29 15.08 -5.86
CA ASP A 305 -0.50 15.93 -6.78
C ASP A 305 0.79 16.50 -6.15
N GLY A 306 1.59 15.62 -5.54
CA GLY A 306 2.85 16.00 -4.91
C GLY A 306 2.72 16.72 -3.56
N LEU A 307 1.51 16.89 -3.05
CA LEU A 307 1.23 17.49 -1.75
C LEU A 307 0.85 16.42 -0.72
N LEU A 308 1.43 16.53 0.47
CA LEU A 308 1.06 15.72 1.63
C LEU A 308 0.29 16.60 2.61
N PHE A 309 -0.94 16.22 2.91
CA PHE A 309 -1.82 16.85 3.88
C PHE A 309 -1.85 16.00 5.14
N ALA A 310 -1.44 16.57 6.26
CA ALA A 310 -1.46 15.94 7.58
C ALA A 310 -2.45 16.67 8.48
N LEU A 311 -3.48 15.98 8.97
CA LEU A 311 -4.36 16.52 10.00
C LEU A 311 -3.74 16.26 11.38
N VAL A 312 -3.17 17.29 11.97
CA VAL A 312 -2.47 17.21 13.25
C VAL A 312 -3.40 17.68 14.37
N ARG A 313 -3.56 16.86 15.41
CA ARG A 313 -4.36 17.23 16.57
C ARG A 313 -3.55 18.00 17.61
N GLU A 314 -4.24 18.83 18.37
CA GLU A 314 -3.71 19.41 19.59
C GLU A 314 -4.01 18.50 20.80
N GLY A 315 -3.07 18.42 21.75
CA GLY A 315 -3.24 17.65 22.99
C GLY A 315 -3.04 16.13 22.83
N LYS A 316 -3.55 15.39 23.81
CA LYS A 316 -3.46 13.91 23.88
C LYS A 316 -4.53 13.24 23.03
N SER A 317 -4.24 12.02 22.57
CA SER A 317 -5.22 11.15 21.95
C SER A 317 -5.98 10.37 23.02
N GLU A 318 -7.27 10.21 22.82
CA GLU A 318 -8.10 9.33 23.63
C GLU A 318 -7.69 7.86 23.50
N LEU A 319 -6.97 7.51 22.42
CA LEU A 319 -6.44 6.16 22.19
C LEU A 319 -5.20 5.84 23.02
N GLU A 320 -4.45 6.86 23.49
CA GLU A 320 -3.21 6.64 24.26
C GLU A 320 -3.47 6.03 25.64
N ASP A 321 -4.49 6.56 26.28
CA ASP A 321 -4.79 6.27 27.68
C ASP A 321 -6.04 5.36 27.80
N TYR A 322 -6.45 4.72 26.69
CA TYR A 322 -7.59 3.83 26.75
C TYR A 322 -7.29 2.61 27.60
N VAL A 323 -7.93 2.56 28.76
CA VAL A 323 -7.94 1.39 29.65
C VAL A 323 -9.38 0.87 29.72
N PRO A 324 -9.62 -0.38 29.35
CA PRO A 324 -10.95 -0.96 29.48
C PRO A 324 -11.32 -1.04 30.95
N LYS A 325 -12.40 -0.36 31.35
CA LYS A 325 -12.85 -0.32 32.74
C LYS A 325 -13.64 -1.59 33.15
N ASN A 326 -14.36 -2.17 32.17
CA ASN A 326 -15.23 -3.31 32.38
C ASN A 326 -15.19 -4.24 31.16
N ASN A 327 -16.26 -4.99 30.94
CA ASN A 327 -16.33 -5.99 29.88
C ASN A 327 -15.95 -5.45 28.50
N VAL A 328 -15.07 -6.16 27.85
CA VAL A 328 -14.77 -6.01 26.46
C VAL A 328 -16.07 -6.16 25.65
N GLY A 329 -16.44 -5.17 24.85
CA GLY A 329 -17.64 -5.19 24.02
C GLY A 329 -18.76 -4.25 24.46
N ASP A 330 -18.54 -3.42 25.48
CA ASP A 330 -19.50 -2.39 25.84
C ASP A 330 -19.54 -1.23 24.84
N GLN A 331 -20.35 -1.41 23.81
CA GLN A 331 -20.52 -0.40 22.76
C GLN A 331 -21.20 0.88 23.25
N ALA A 332 -22.03 0.80 24.28
CA ALA A 332 -22.71 1.96 24.87
C ALA A 332 -21.68 2.92 25.47
N ARG A 333 -20.65 2.37 26.12
CA ARG A 333 -19.56 3.14 26.71
C ARG A 333 -18.76 3.89 25.67
N VAL A 334 -18.44 3.27 24.52
CA VAL A 334 -17.71 3.94 23.45
C VAL A 334 -18.50 5.11 22.87
N ARG A 335 -19.83 5.01 22.81
CA ARG A 335 -20.70 6.10 22.36
C ARG A 335 -20.62 7.32 23.26
N THR A 336 -20.38 7.14 24.54
CA THR A 336 -20.30 8.24 25.50
C THR A 336 -18.88 8.77 25.71
N GLU A 337 -17.86 7.91 25.62
CA GLU A 337 -16.46 8.28 25.89
C GLU A 337 -15.73 8.83 24.65
N PHE A 338 -16.13 8.44 23.46
CA PHE A 338 -15.43 8.80 22.22
C PHE A 338 -16.35 9.58 21.27
N VAL A 339 -16.84 10.69 21.76
CA VAL A 339 -17.61 11.65 20.94
C VAL A 339 -16.65 12.48 20.12
N TRP A 340 -17.05 12.84 18.92
CA TRP A 340 -16.36 13.83 18.10
C TRP A 340 -16.17 15.12 18.90
N ASN A 341 -14.97 15.40 19.30
CA ASN A 341 -14.69 16.63 20.00
C ASN A 341 -14.36 17.76 19.02
N ALA A 342 -14.76 18.97 19.38
CA ALA A 342 -14.45 20.19 18.66
C ALA A 342 -13.06 20.74 19.02
N ARG A 343 -12.10 19.87 19.39
CA ARG A 343 -10.73 20.31 19.69
C ARG A 343 -10.10 20.89 18.45
N PRO A 344 -9.31 21.97 18.58
CA PRO A 344 -8.55 22.53 17.47
C PRO A 344 -7.63 21.51 16.85
N ARG A 345 -7.51 21.58 15.52
CA ARG A 345 -6.60 20.79 14.70
C ARG A 345 -5.93 21.71 13.70
N SER A 346 -4.83 21.23 13.18
CA SER A 346 -4.12 21.90 12.09
C SER A 346 -4.06 20.98 10.88
N ILE A 347 -4.43 21.50 9.73
CA ILE A 347 -4.03 20.91 8.45
C ILE A 347 -2.64 21.45 8.17
N ARG A 348 -1.64 20.58 8.14
CA ARG A 348 -0.27 20.91 7.75
C ARG A 348 0.02 20.32 6.39
N VAL A 349 0.55 21.13 5.49
CA VAL A 349 0.80 20.71 4.12
C VAL A 349 2.27 20.83 3.79
N TYR A 350 2.75 19.80 3.11
CA TYR A 350 4.15 19.64 2.74
C TYR A 350 4.26 19.30 1.25
N ASP A 351 5.34 19.72 0.64
CA ASP A 351 5.81 19.12 -0.61
C ASP A 351 6.28 17.70 -0.31
N SER A 352 5.63 16.70 -0.91
CA SER A 352 5.86 15.30 -0.57
C SER A 352 7.18 14.74 -1.09
N GLY A 353 7.79 15.40 -2.08
CA GLY A 353 9.09 15.01 -2.63
C GLY A 353 10.27 15.50 -1.80
N SER A 354 10.25 16.77 -1.40
CA SER A 354 11.31 17.40 -0.62
C SER A 354 11.11 17.33 0.90
N GLY A 355 9.88 17.05 1.36
CA GLY A 355 9.52 17.15 2.78
C GLY A 355 9.34 18.57 3.29
N LYS A 356 9.42 19.57 2.40
CA LYS A 356 9.34 20.99 2.78
C LYS A 356 7.93 21.33 3.25
N PHE A 357 7.83 21.95 4.44
CA PHE A 357 6.59 22.56 4.92
C PHE A 357 6.19 23.73 4.02
N LEU A 358 4.89 23.78 3.66
CA LEU A 358 4.34 24.82 2.78
C LEU A 358 3.42 25.78 3.51
N TRP A 359 2.39 25.28 4.16
CA TRP A 359 1.41 26.09 4.89
C TRP A 359 0.66 25.30 5.97
N GLU A 360 0.00 26.02 6.87
CA GLU A 360 -0.84 25.49 7.94
C GLU A 360 -2.16 26.23 8.01
N LYS A 361 -3.25 25.49 8.22
CA LYS A 361 -4.57 26.04 8.57
C LYS A 361 -5.00 25.47 9.91
N LYS A 362 -5.16 26.34 10.92
CA LYS A 362 -5.76 25.97 12.22
C LYS A 362 -7.25 26.20 12.21
N ASP A 363 -8.03 25.22 12.59
CA ASP A 363 -9.49 25.33 12.70
C ASP A 363 -10.06 24.22 13.59
N LYS A 364 -11.38 24.25 13.83
CA LYS A 364 -12.13 23.15 14.46
C LYS A 364 -12.44 22.06 13.44
N ILE A 365 -11.42 21.38 12.95
CA ILE A 365 -11.57 20.42 11.86
C ILE A 365 -12.12 19.09 12.40
N SER A 366 -13.25 18.64 11.86
CA SER A 366 -13.77 17.31 12.13
C SER A 366 -12.81 16.27 11.57
N PRO A 367 -12.21 15.38 12.38
CA PRO A 367 -11.33 14.34 11.87
C PRO A 367 -12.08 13.41 10.91
N LEU A 368 -11.34 12.79 9.98
CA LEU A 368 -11.85 11.91 8.92
C LEU A 368 -12.78 12.62 7.91
N SER A 369 -12.73 13.95 7.85
CA SER A 369 -13.51 14.73 6.88
C SER A 369 -12.66 15.34 5.77
N LEU A 370 -11.35 15.11 5.74
CA LEU A 370 -10.53 15.64 4.65
C LEU A 370 -10.80 14.90 3.34
N SER A 371 -11.01 15.67 2.27
CA SER A 371 -11.01 15.18 0.90
C SER A 371 -10.33 16.18 -0.02
N VAL A 372 -9.58 15.68 -1.00
CA VAL A 372 -8.78 16.50 -1.91
C VAL A 372 -8.99 16.01 -3.34
N ALA A 373 -9.26 16.91 -4.26
CA ALA A 373 -9.28 16.61 -5.69
C ALA A 373 -8.97 17.88 -6.49
N GLY A 374 -8.30 17.72 -7.64
CA GLY A 374 -7.85 18.87 -8.43
C GLY A 374 -7.03 19.84 -7.59
N ASP A 375 -7.47 21.08 -7.49
CA ASP A 375 -6.81 22.14 -6.75
C ASP A 375 -7.51 22.53 -5.42
N VAL A 376 -8.49 21.71 -4.98
CA VAL A 376 -9.28 21.99 -3.77
C VAL A 376 -9.08 20.94 -2.69
N LEU A 377 -9.06 21.42 -1.45
CA LEU A 377 -9.18 20.63 -0.23
C LEU A 377 -10.45 21.03 0.48
N VAL A 378 -11.27 20.06 0.86
CA VAL A 378 -12.49 20.28 1.63
C VAL A 378 -12.45 19.57 2.97
N TYR A 379 -13.07 20.17 3.97
CA TYR A 379 -13.26 19.59 5.30
C TYR A 379 -14.53 20.13 5.95
N HIS A 380 -14.99 19.48 7.02
CA HIS A 380 -16.08 19.95 7.86
C HIS A 380 -15.51 20.52 9.17
N ASP A 381 -15.91 21.74 9.55
CA ASP A 381 -15.39 22.42 10.76
C ASP A 381 -16.19 22.15 12.03
N GLY A 382 -17.17 21.28 11.96
CA GLY A 382 -18.13 21.01 13.02
C GLY A 382 -19.51 21.61 12.76
N GLU A 383 -19.61 22.64 11.92
CA GLU A 383 -20.85 23.32 11.55
C GLU A 383 -20.99 23.53 10.03
N ASN A 384 -19.91 23.78 9.32
CA ASN A 384 -19.87 24.13 7.92
C ASN A 384 -18.92 23.26 7.13
N VAL A 385 -19.10 23.15 5.84
CA VAL A 385 -18.11 22.65 4.90
C VAL A 385 -17.25 23.82 4.43
N ALA A 386 -15.95 23.71 4.57
CA ALA A 386 -14.97 24.68 4.12
C ALA A 386 -14.18 24.11 2.94
N CYS A 387 -13.96 24.95 1.92
CA CYS A 387 -13.14 24.66 0.75
C CYS A 387 -11.93 25.58 0.71
N LEU A 388 -10.76 24.99 0.60
CA LEU A 388 -9.49 25.72 0.49
C LEU A 388 -8.83 25.41 -0.85
N ASP A 389 -8.04 26.35 -1.32
CA ASP A 389 -7.03 26.09 -2.33
C ASP A 389 -5.95 25.18 -1.75
N CYS A 390 -5.69 24.03 -2.37
CA CYS A 390 -4.81 23.01 -1.81
C CYS A 390 -3.33 23.42 -1.78
N ARG A 391 -2.88 24.34 -2.65
CA ARG A 391 -1.48 24.80 -2.71
C ARG A 391 -1.20 25.95 -1.76
N THR A 392 -2.17 26.81 -1.48
CA THR A 392 -1.98 28.03 -0.70
C THR A 392 -2.67 28.03 0.65
N GLY A 393 -3.62 27.12 0.89
CA GLY A 393 -4.44 27.09 2.10
C GLY A 393 -5.46 28.25 2.20
N LYS A 394 -5.60 29.08 1.16
CA LYS A 394 -6.59 30.16 1.13
C LYS A 394 -7.98 29.59 1.01
N GLU A 395 -8.90 30.08 1.83
CA GLU A 395 -10.31 29.71 1.75
C GLU A 395 -10.93 30.27 0.47
N ARG A 396 -11.57 29.39 -0.32
CA ARG A 396 -12.28 29.72 -1.54
C ARG A 396 -13.74 30.01 -1.23
N TRP A 397 -14.35 29.13 -0.44
CA TRP A 397 -15.71 29.28 0.03
C TRP A 397 -15.93 28.51 1.34
N ARG A 398 -17.01 28.87 2.02
CA ARG A 398 -17.55 28.15 3.18
C ARG A 398 -19.06 28.07 3.02
N SER A 399 -19.61 26.88 3.23
CA SER A 399 -21.04 26.65 3.11
C SER A 399 -21.84 27.35 4.21
N GLU A 400 -23.14 27.47 4.03
CA GLU A 400 -24.07 27.63 5.15
C GLU A 400 -23.99 26.42 6.10
N LYS A 401 -24.74 26.46 7.19
CA LYS A 401 -24.68 25.40 8.21
C LYS A 401 -24.99 24.03 7.62
N ALA A 402 -24.01 23.15 7.66
CA ALA A 402 -24.09 21.75 7.27
C ALA A 402 -24.29 20.89 8.52
N GLY A 403 -25.50 20.39 8.72
CA GLY A 403 -25.85 19.62 9.90
C GLY A 403 -25.02 18.34 10.03
N ARG A 404 -24.70 17.97 11.27
CA ARG A 404 -24.11 16.66 11.58
C ARG A 404 -24.83 16.04 12.75
N ARG A 405 -24.75 14.72 12.84
CA ARG A 405 -25.22 13.99 14.02
C ARG A 405 -24.33 14.35 15.21
N THR A 406 -24.92 14.80 16.32
CA THR A 406 -24.19 15.25 17.53
C THR A 406 -23.52 14.07 18.27
N LEU A 407 -24.12 12.90 18.23
CA LEU A 407 -23.56 11.66 18.73
C LEU A 407 -23.22 10.77 17.54
N ILE A 408 -22.07 10.98 16.93
CA ILE A 408 -21.55 10.06 15.93
C ILE A 408 -20.78 9.00 16.69
N PRO A 409 -21.23 7.73 16.67
CA PRO A 409 -20.40 6.64 17.14
C PRO A 409 -19.06 6.73 16.41
N PHE A 410 -18.02 6.43 17.12
CA PHE A 410 -16.61 6.60 16.73
C PHE A 410 -16.21 6.12 15.32
N ASN A 411 -17.00 5.25 14.73
CA ASN A 411 -16.80 4.65 13.40
C ASN A 411 -17.59 5.33 12.29
N PHE A 412 -18.38 6.38 12.57
CA PHE A 412 -19.19 7.08 11.58
C PHE A 412 -18.89 8.57 11.58
N ALA A 413 -17.80 8.94 10.96
CA ALA A 413 -17.48 10.34 10.71
C ALA A 413 -18.41 10.95 9.65
N PRO A 414 -18.57 12.27 9.64
CA PRO A 414 -19.08 12.96 8.47
C PRO A 414 -18.30 12.56 7.23
N ARG A 415 -18.99 12.38 6.10
CA ARG A 415 -18.38 12.00 4.83
C ARG A 415 -18.37 13.19 3.89
N LEU A 416 -17.21 13.44 3.33
CA LEU A 416 -17.02 14.35 2.21
C LEU A 416 -16.48 13.56 1.03
N VAL A 417 -17.09 13.72 -0.12
CA VAL A 417 -16.68 13.13 -1.38
C VAL A 417 -16.63 14.23 -2.43
N ILE A 418 -15.53 14.32 -3.14
CA ILE A 418 -15.41 15.22 -4.30
C ILE A 418 -15.52 14.35 -5.55
N TYR A 419 -16.46 14.68 -6.41
CA TYR A 419 -16.61 14.05 -7.71
C TYR A 419 -16.91 15.13 -8.76
N GLU A 420 -16.05 15.22 -9.75
CA GLU A 420 -16.07 16.33 -10.72
C GLU A 420 -16.08 17.68 -10.00
N ASP A 421 -17.04 18.53 -10.27
CA ASP A 421 -17.18 19.86 -9.69
C ASP A 421 -18.06 19.89 -8.43
N VAL A 422 -18.52 18.72 -7.96
CA VAL A 422 -19.46 18.64 -6.83
C VAL A 422 -18.81 18.07 -5.58
N VAL A 423 -19.01 18.75 -4.46
CA VAL A 423 -18.68 18.26 -3.11
C VAL A 423 -19.96 17.70 -2.48
N LEU A 424 -19.98 16.40 -2.24
CA LEU A 424 -21.06 15.73 -1.53
C LEU A 424 -20.73 15.61 -0.05
N TYR A 425 -21.66 16.03 0.81
CA TYR A 425 -21.55 15.95 2.26
C TYR A 425 -22.68 15.12 2.86
N ALA A 426 -22.32 14.18 3.74
CA ALA A 426 -23.26 13.41 4.55
C ALA A 426 -22.85 13.47 6.02
N GLY A 427 -23.60 14.21 6.83
CA GLY A 427 -23.32 14.45 8.26
C GLY A 427 -23.81 13.35 9.20
N GLY A 428 -24.47 12.31 8.68
CA GLY A 428 -25.05 11.24 9.49
C GLY A 428 -26.39 11.59 10.14
N ASP A 429 -27.01 12.69 9.74
CA ASP A 429 -28.33 13.21 10.15
C ASP A 429 -29.46 12.80 9.20
N ASN A 430 -29.23 11.79 8.37
CA ASN A 430 -30.10 11.30 7.29
C ASN A 430 -30.28 12.31 6.14
N LYS A 431 -29.39 13.28 6.02
CA LYS A 431 -29.35 14.23 4.91
C LYS A 431 -28.06 14.11 4.12
N MET A 432 -28.14 14.41 2.85
CA MET A 432 -27.02 14.59 1.95
C MET A 432 -27.14 15.97 1.32
N GLN A 433 -26.04 16.71 1.26
CA GLN A 433 -25.97 18.05 0.68
C GLN A 433 -24.89 18.05 -0.41
N GLY A 434 -25.16 18.75 -1.51
CA GLY A 434 -24.20 18.98 -2.59
C GLY A 434 -23.82 20.46 -2.63
N TYR A 435 -22.55 20.72 -2.93
CA TYR A 435 -21.98 22.07 -3.12
C TYR A 435 -21.17 22.06 -4.40
N ASP A 436 -21.33 23.13 -5.20
CA ASP A 436 -20.53 23.38 -6.42
C ASP A 436 -19.22 24.08 -6.09
#